data_47ab2a7731f67f51fd14c54d7b8358dd
#
_entry.id   47ab2a7731f67f51fd14c54d7b8358dd
#
_cell.length_a   1.000
_cell.length_b   1.000
_cell.length_c   1.000
_cell.angle_alpha   90.00
_cell.angle_beta   90.00
_cell.angle_gamma   90.00
#
_symmetry.space_group_name_H-M   'P 1'
#
loop_
_entity.id
_entity.type
_entity.pdbx_description
1 polymer ?
#
loop_
_entity_poly.entity_id
_entity_poly.type
_entity_poly.pdbx_seq_one_letter_code
_entity_poly.pdbx_strand_id
1 'polypeptide(L)'
;LTKLPSYKGVVAISFTNKASDELKKRCKRKGIDSKHSFFGTIDKFYISEIIIPFASHLTHVMPEYQVVEYSENESYYSELQMITETVTQVQENLLKEALSEGKIFLNISGEIAWYILNKVSGVAKYLQARYSHVFIDEYQDCGKIQHDIFLTLCEMGIIGVAVGDVNQAIYGFSNRFPRYLLELIGKAEFEHFELSKNHRCHPSISEYSLCLFGISKEIVEDKRVFRVSVKGHEIDIANKIDLAIPKIKEKYNINKNNHIAILCRGSGTIKVLDETIKTPHKVFYETPLDRDNSEWGRLFRGLLVAKFESDTFSVDYAEQLFSEELDPEKFHRVLTWCNKIFKSSTENMITVINEFEKIANLVYPGKKDCRALELLQNVIRDKELLKSYIPAQDDEITIMTLHKSKGLEFNIVFHMDMYKYIISDEWGDEEQIKQLLNLHYVGVTRAIDACYIMIGTKRYRAKKNDFYKAEPSSFLDIKGLSERRNDVCWK
;
A
#
# COMPACT_ATOMS: atom_id res chain seq x y z
N LEU A 1 5.54 -16.13 20.27
CA LEU A 1 4.22 -16.44 20.82
C LEU A 1 4.25 -17.71 21.69
N THR A 2 4.85 -18.80 21.28
CA THR A 2 4.89 -20.09 22.01
C THR A 2 5.55 -20.02 23.40
N LYS A 3 6.32 -18.96 23.71
CA LYS A 3 6.98 -18.74 25.00
C LYS A 3 6.28 -17.69 25.88
N LEU A 4 5.20 -17.08 25.39
CA LEU A 4 4.45 -16.08 26.15
C LEU A 4 3.42 -16.74 27.07
N PRO A 5 3.07 -16.10 28.19
CA PRO A 5 1.90 -16.50 28.98
C PRO A 5 0.64 -16.55 28.14
N SER A 6 -0.27 -17.46 28.45
CA SER A 6 -1.48 -17.69 27.63
C SER A 6 -2.40 -16.48 27.44
N TYR A 7 -2.29 -15.49 28.33
CA TYR A 7 -3.05 -14.24 28.27
C TYR A 7 -2.36 -13.11 27.50
N LYS A 8 -1.06 -13.25 27.16
CA LYS A 8 -0.30 -12.22 26.42
C LYS A 8 -0.23 -12.53 24.93
N GLY A 9 -0.50 -11.51 24.15
CA GLY A 9 -0.33 -11.53 22.70
C GLY A 9 0.79 -10.61 22.21
N VAL A 10 0.82 -10.42 20.92
CA VAL A 10 1.64 -9.42 20.22
C VAL A 10 0.75 -8.53 19.39
N VAL A 11 1.23 -7.33 19.11
CA VAL A 11 0.65 -6.43 18.10
C VAL A 11 1.47 -6.56 16.83
N ALA A 12 0.84 -6.91 15.72
CA ALA A 12 1.47 -6.99 14.40
C ALA A 12 0.73 -6.08 13.43
N ILE A 13 1.37 -4.98 13.08
CA ILE A 13 0.82 -3.90 12.26
C ILE A 13 1.50 -3.91 10.89
N SER A 14 0.68 -3.79 9.84
CA SER A 14 1.13 -3.47 8.50
C SER A 14 0.28 -2.34 7.91
N PHE A 15 0.80 -1.64 6.89
CA PHE A 15 0.07 -0.54 6.26
C PHE A 15 -1.11 -0.98 5.39
N THR A 16 -1.23 -2.27 5.07
CA THR A 16 -2.34 -2.81 4.28
C THR A 16 -2.99 -4.00 4.97
N ASN A 17 -4.31 -4.12 4.84
CA ASN A 17 -5.04 -5.29 5.34
C ASN A 17 -4.48 -6.59 4.75
N LYS A 18 -4.17 -6.61 3.45
CA LYS A 18 -3.59 -7.78 2.77
C LYS A 18 -2.29 -8.27 3.42
N ALA A 19 -1.37 -7.36 3.74
CA ALA A 19 -0.11 -7.73 4.38
C ALA A 19 -0.32 -8.24 5.82
N SER A 20 -1.23 -7.61 6.60
CA SER A 20 -1.54 -8.08 7.95
C SER A 20 -2.25 -9.43 7.96
N ASP A 21 -3.14 -9.70 7.00
CA ASP A 21 -3.81 -10.97 6.84
C ASP A 21 -2.85 -12.10 6.43
N GLU A 22 -1.93 -11.80 5.50
CA GLU A 22 -0.90 -12.77 5.12
C GLU A 22 -0.01 -13.11 6.31
N LEU A 23 0.34 -12.13 7.13
CA LEU A 23 1.10 -12.36 8.36
C LEU A 23 0.34 -13.26 9.33
N LYS A 24 -0.96 -13.01 9.54
CA LYS A 24 -1.85 -13.84 10.37
C LYS A 24 -1.94 -15.27 9.80
N LYS A 25 -2.15 -15.42 8.48
CA LYS A 25 -2.19 -16.72 7.80
C LYS A 25 -0.87 -17.49 7.96
N ARG A 26 0.28 -16.84 7.83
CA ARG A 26 1.60 -17.47 8.04
C ARG A 26 1.79 -17.95 9.47
N CYS A 27 1.34 -17.18 10.46
CA CYS A 27 1.36 -17.61 11.86
C CYS A 27 0.49 -18.86 12.06
N LYS A 28 -0.75 -18.85 11.55
CA LYS A 28 -1.65 -20.03 11.62
C LYS A 28 -1.05 -21.27 10.95
N ARG A 29 -0.46 -21.13 9.73
CA ARG A 29 0.20 -22.25 9.02
C ARG A 29 1.38 -22.86 9.80
N LYS A 30 2.03 -22.08 10.66
CA LYS A 30 3.11 -22.55 11.55
C LYS A 30 2.58 -23.10 12.88
N GLY A 31 1.26 -23.26 13.04
CA GLY A 31 0.64 -23.76 14.27
C GLY A 31 0.74 -22.80 15.46
N ILE A 32 0.93 -21.50 15.19
CA ILE A 32 1.04 -20.48 16.25
C ILE A 32 -0.37 -20.02 16.62
N ASP A 33 -0.74 -20.20 17.90
CA ASP A 33 -1.98 -19.63 18.44
C ASP A 33 -1.88 -18.11 18.53
N SER A 34 -2.78 -17.43 17.86
CA SER A 34 -2.80 -15.96 17.76
C SER A 34 -3.96 -15.31 18.53
N LYS A 35 -4.69 -16.06 19.37
CA LYS A 35 -5.95 -15.64 20.02
C LYS A 35 -5.90 -14.28 20.72
N HIS A 36 -4.80 -13.98 21.43
CA HIS A 36 -4.63 -12.75 22.18
C HIS A 36 -3.79 -11.69 21.43
N SER A 37 -3.46 -11.96 20.17
CA SER A 37 -2.64 -11.07 19.36
C SER A 37 -3.50 -10.23 18.44
N PHE A 38 -3.08 -8.99 18.20
CA PHE A 38 -3.67 -8.11 17.21
C PHE A 38 -2.93 -8.23 15.87
N PHE A 39 -3.68 -8.39 14.79
CA PHE A 39 -3.18 -8.32 13.41
C PHE A 39 -4.08 -7.34 12.66
N GLY A 40 -3.52 -6.27 12.11
CA GLY A 40 -4.31 -5.27 11.41
C GLY A 40 -3.51 -4.08 10.93
N THR A 41 -4.24 -3.05 10.48
CA THR A 41 -3.65 -1.75 10.17
C THR A 41 -3.45 -0.94 11.45
N ILE A 42 -2.64 0.11 11.35
CA ILE A 42 -2.32 0.97 12.49
C ILE A 42 -3.56 1.70 13.02
N ASP A 43 -4.43 2.21 12.13
CA ASP A 43 -5.68 2.87 12.54
C ASP A 43 -6.63 1.89 13.23
N LYS A 44 -6.72 0.65 12.72
CA LYS A 44 -7.54 -0.39 13.36
C LYS A 44 -7.04 -0.70 14.77
N PHE A 45 -5.72 -0.72 14.99
CA PHE A 45 -5.15 -0.88 16.32
C PHE A 45 -5.55 0.27 17.25
N TYR A 46 -5.42 1.51 16.80
CA TYR A 46 -5.82 2.67 17.61
C TYR A 46 -7.30 2.62 17.98
N ILE A 47 -8.15 2.32 17.03
CA ILE A 47 -9.59 2.31 17.23
C ILE A 47 -10.02 1.17 18.16
N SER A 48 -9.57 -0.07 17.89
CA SER A 48 -10.05 -1.25 18.62
C SER A 48 -9.38 -1.45 19.98
N GLU A 49 -8.12 -1.04 20.15
CA GLU A 49 -7.36 -1.34 21.34
C GLU A 49 -7.18 -0.14 22.28
N ILE A 50 -7.39 1.10 21.77
CA ILE A 50 -7.20 2.31 22.58
C ILE A 50 -8.50 3.12 22.64
N ILE A 51 -9.08 3.51 21.49
CA ILE A 51 -10.19 4.48 21.49
C ILE A 51 -11.46 3.85 22.04
N ILE A 52 -11.98 2.81 21.40
CA ILE A 52 -13.25 2.17 21.82
C ILE A 52 -13.22 1.72 23.29
N PRO A 53 -12.17 1.02 23.79
CA PRO A 53 -12.14 0.57 25.17
C PRO A 53 -12.05 1.68 26.21
N PHE A 54 -11.48 2.85 25.84
CA PHE A 54 -11.14 3.88 26.84
C PHE A 54 -11.78 5.24 26.65
N ALA A 55 -12.49 5.50 25.53
CA ALA A 55 -13.14 6.78 25.30
C ALA A 55 -14.17 7.14 26.38
N SER A 56 -14.88 6.15 26.92
CA SER A 56 -15.84 6.35 28.01
C SER A 56 -15.22 6.90 29.30
N HIS A 57 -13.92 6.72 29.52
CA HIS A 57 -13.22 7.31 30.68
C HIS A 57 -13.06 8.84 30.54
N LEU A 58 -13.14 9.38 29.32
CA LEU A 58 -13.10 10.81 29.05
C LEU A 58 -14.50 11.43 29.05
N THR A 59 -15.47 10.68 28.55
CA THR A 59 -16.83 11.19 28.27
C THR A 59 -17.85 10.81 29.32
N HIS A 60 -17.55 9.80 30.13
CA HIS A 60 -18.46 9.13 31.07
C HIS A 60 -19.73 8.56 30.42
N VAL A 61 -19.71 8.41 29.09
CA VAL A 61 -20.78 7.83 28.27
C VAL A 61 -20.22 6.64 27.49
N MET A 62 -21.03 5.63 27.29
CA MET A 62 -20.69 4.46 26.46
C MET A 62 -21.66 4.36 25.29
N PRO A 63 -21.48 5.15 24.23
CA PRO A 63 -22.32 5.06 23.04
C PRO A 63 -21.92 3.84 22.19
N GLU A 64 -22.74 3.55 21.18
CA GLU A 64 -22.28 2.68 20.08
C GLU A 64 -21.32 3.51 19.21
N TYR A 65 -20.03 3.12 19.17
CA TYR A 65 -19.01 3.85 18.44
C TYR A 65 -19.07 3.55 16.95
N GLN A 66 -18.96 4.63 16.15
CA GLN A 66 -18.89 4.56 14.69
C GLN A 66 -17.64 5.31 14.22
N VAL A 67 -16.90 4.66 13.32
CA VAL A 67 -15.76 5.31 12.66
C VAL A 67 -16.28 6.17 11.52
N VAL A 68 -15.94 7.45 11.53
CA VAL A 68 -16.43 8.45 10.58
C VAL A 68 -15.28 9.11 9.84
N GLU A 69 -15.48 9.44 8.57
CA GLU A 69 -14.63 10.39 7.87
C GLU A 69 -15.21 11.80 8.01
N TYR A 70 -14.32 12.77 8.21
CA TYR A 70 -14.73 14.15 8.21
C TYR A 70 -15.28 14.53 6.83
N SER A 71 -16.48 15.11 6.80
CA SER A 71 -17.05 15.72 5.60
C SER A 71 -17.21 17.22 5.81
N GLU A 72 -17.14 18.00 4.72
CA GLU A 72 -17.36 19.45 4.78
C GLU A 72 -18.75 19.82 5.34
N ASN A 73 -19.70 18.88 5.31
CA ASN A 73 -21.02 19.03 5.92
C ASN A 73 -21.00 18.98 7.47
N GLU A 74 -19.89 18.54 8.07
CA GLU A 74 -19.66 18.52 9.51
C GLU A 74 -18.77 19.68 9.97
N SER A 75 -19.02 20.88 9.45
CA SER A 75 -18.26 22.11 9.76
C SER A 75 -18.09 22.39 11.27
N TYR A 76 -19.02 21.88 12.09
CA TYR A 76 -18.97 21.98 13.55
C TYR A 76 -17.69 21.36 14.14
N TYR A 77 -17.22 20.24 13.58
CA TYR A 77 -16.00 19.53 14.03
C TYR A 77 -14.75 19.92 13.25
N SER A 78 -14.79 21.00 12.45
CA SER A 78 -13.66 21.42 11.61
C SER A 78 -12.37 21.66 12.39
N GLU A 79 -12.45 22.19 13.60
CA GLU A 79 -11.30 22.41 14.48
C GLU A 79 -10.57 21.12 14.86
N LEU A 80 -11.25 19.97 14.84
CA LEU A 80 -10.63 18.68 15.10
C LEU A 80 -9.71 18.23 13.96
N GLN A 81 -9.90 18.75 12.74
CA GLN A 81 -9.01 18.43 11.61
C GLN A 81 -7.61 19.06 11.76
N MET A 82 -7.48 20.04 12.63
CA MET A 82 -6.20 20.69 12.94
C MET A 82 -5.60 20.21 14.27
N ILE A 83 -6.17 19.14 14.85
CA ILE A 83 -5.63 18.55 16.09
C ILE A 83 -4.23 18.00 15.84
N THR A 84 -3.33 18.24 16.78
CA THR A 84 -1.96 17.76 16.78
C THR A 84 -1.65 17.07 18.10
N GLU A 85 -0.40 16.86 18.42
CA GLU A 85 0.06 16.33 19.72
C GLU A 85 -0.41 17.18 20.90
N THR A 86 -0.60 18.49 20.68
CA THR A 86 -1.08 19.44 21.69
C THR A 86 -2.53 19.79 21.38
N VAL A 87 -3.43 19.36 22.25
CA VAL A 87 -4.88 19.56 22.12
C VAL A 87 -5.28 20.82 22.87
N THR A 88 -5.89 21.78 22.16
CA THR A 88 -6.46 22.98 22.78
C THR A 88 -7.72 22.66 23.58
N GLN A 89 -8.11 23.56 24.50
CA GLN A 89 -9.35 23.37 25.28
C GLN A 89 -10.61 23.26 24.41
N VAL A 90 -10.65 23.99 23.28
CA VAL A 90 -11.74 23.91 22.29
C VAL A 90 -11.79 22.56 21.64
N GLN A 91 -10.65 22.09 21.14
CA GLN A 91 -10.53 20.76 20.53
C GLN A 91 -10.85 19.64 21.52
N GLU A 92 -10.42 19.77 22.78
CA GLU A 92 -10.76 18.79 23.83
C GLU A 92 -12.28 18.68 24.05
N ASN A 93 -12.98 19.80 24.10
CA ASN A 93 -14.43 19.83 24.28
C ASN A 93 -15.14 19.20 23.08
N LEU A 94 -14.75 19.57 21.85
CA LEU A 94 -15.29 19.00 20.62
C LEU A 94 -15.00 17.49 20.50
N LEU A 95 -13.80 17.06 20.91
CA LEU A 95 -13.44 15.64 20.91
C LEU A 95 -14.30 14.84 21.89
N LYS A 96 -14.50 15.35 23.11
CA LYS A 96 -15.36 14.70 24.10
C LYS A 96 -16.82 14.64 23.64
N GLU A 97 -17.30 15.68 22.98
CA GLU A 97 -18.64 15.72 22.41
C GLU A 97 -18.78 14.68 21.27
N ALA A 98 -17.85 14.66 20.31
CA ALA A 98 -17.84 13.68 19.23
C ALA A 98 -17.82 12.24 19.77
N LEU A 99 -16.94 11.93 20.74
CA LEU A 99 -16.86 10.62 21.37
C LEU A 99 -18.13 10.28 22.18
N SER A 100 -18.80 11.27 22.80
CA SER A 100 -20.07 11.05 23.50
C SER A 100 -21.23 10.74 22.54
N GLU A 101 -21.17 11.28 21.31
CA GLU A 101 -22.07 10.93 20.22
C GLU A 101 -21.71 9.61 19.51
N GLY A 102 -20.62 8.97 19.92
CA GLY A 102 -20.12 7.74 19.33
C GLY A 102 -19.32 7.93 18.04
N LYS A 103 -18.89 9.15 17.70
CA LYS A 103 -18.15 9.46 16.49
C LYS A 103 -16.64 9.35 16.70
N ILE A 104 -15.96 8.53 15.90
CA ILE A 104 -14.50 8.42 15.83
C ILE A 104 -14.04 8.85 14.45
N PHE A 105 -13.37 10.00 14.32
CA PHE A 105 -12.86 10.48 13.05
C PHE A 105 -11.60 9.70 12.64
N LEU A 106 -11.68 8.97 11.52
CA LEU A 106 -10.61 8.06 11.08
C LEU A 106 -9.31 8.79 10.76
N ASN A 107 -9.42 9.91 10.07
CA ASN A 107 -8.26 10.70 9.62
C ASN A 107 -7.42 11.31 10.76
N ILE A 108 -7.97 11.35 11.96
CA ILE A 108 -7.31 11.77 13.20
C ILE A 108 -7.33 10.68 14.29
N SER A 109 -7.51 9.43 13.89
CA SER A 109 -7.56 8.28 14.82
C SER A 109 -6.29 8.18 15.66
N GLY A 110 -5.13 8.50 15.08
CA GLY A 110 -3.85 8.56 15.78
C GLY A 110 -3.81 9.62 16.88
N GLU A 111 -4.27 10.82 16.58
CA GLU A 111 -4.34 11.96 17.51
C GLU A 111 -5.32 11.69 18.65
N ILE A 112 -6.47 11.06 18.33
CA ILE A 112 -7.45 10.64 19.36
C ILE A 112 -6.81 9.58 20.28
N ALA A 113 -6.16 8.58 19.69
CA ALA A 113 -5.48 7.53 20.46
C ALA A 113 -4.36 8.11 21.33
N TRP A 114 -3.55 9.02 20.77
CA TRP A 114 -2.52 9.74 21.49
C TRP A 114 -3.09 10.53 22.69
N TYR A 115 -4.18 11.26 22.48
CA TYR A 115 -4.85 12.01 23.52
C TYR A 115 -5.33 11.08 24.65
N ILE A 116 -6.02 9.97 24.32
CA ILE A 116 -6.52 8.99 25.29
C ILE A 116 -5.36 8.35 26.05
N LEU A 117 -4.28 7.96 25.36
CA LEU A 117 -3.10 7.34 25.94
C LEU A 117 -2.46 8.22 27.02
N ASN A 118 -2.43 9.53 26.81
CA ASN A 118 -1.86 10.51 27.74
C ASN A 118 -2.81 10.93 28.87
N LYS A 119 -4.12 10.87 28.67
CA LYS A 119 -5.11 11.32 29.66
C LYS A 119 -5.68 10.22 30.53
N VAL A 120 -5.74 8.98 30.03
CA VAL A 120 -6.39 7.85 30.72
C VAL A 120 -5.33 6.87 31.24
N SER A 121 -5.00 6.94 32.52
CA SER A 121 -3.94 6.15 33.15
C SER A 121 -4.12 4.63 33.04
N GLY A 122 -5.36 4.16 32.82
CA GLY A 122 -5.66 2.73 32.67
C GLY A 122 -5.16 2.11 31.37
N VAL A 123 -5.00 2.90 30.31
CA VAL A 123 -4.61 2.42 28.96
C VAL A 123 -3.24 1.77 28.99
N ALA A 124 -2.26 2.42 29.59
CA ALA A 124 -0.90 1.89 29.72
C ALA A 124 -0.87 0.52 30.40
N LYS A 125 -1.56 0.37 31.52
CA LYS A 125 -1.65 -0.89 32.26
C LYS A 125 -2.32 -1.99 31.45
N TYR A 126 -3.39 -1.66 30.74
CA TYR A 126 -4.11 -2.60 29.87
C TYR A 126 -3.22 -3.11 28.74
N LEU A 127 -2.60 -2.20 27.98
CA LEU A 127 -1.74 -2.56 26.84
C LEU A 127 -0.52 -3.37 27.30
N GLN A 128 0.12 -2.97 28.42
CA GLN A 128 1.26 -3.68 28.99
C GLN A 128 0.87 -5.09 29.50
N ALA A 129 -0.32 -5.26 30.06
CA ALA A 129 -0.80 -6.57 30.49
C ALA A 129 -1.11 -7.48 29.30
N ARG A 130 -1.69 -6.92 28.24
CA ARG A 130 -2.19 -7.66 27.08
C ARG A 130 -1.10 -7.99 26.05
N TYR A 131 -0.14 -7.08 25.84
CA TYR A 131 0.85 -7.21 24.78
C TYR A 131 2.28 -7.26 25.31
N SER A 132 3.10 -8.09 24.67
CA SER A 132 4.53 -8.23 24.97
C SER A 132 5.40 -7.52 23.93
N HIS A 133 4.96 -7.50 22.68
CA HIS A 133 5.70 -6.92 21.57
C HIS A 133 4.75 -6.15 20.66
N VAL A 134 5.27 -5.10 20.01
CA VAL A 134 4.64 -4.40 18.91
C VAL A 134 5.57 -4.44 17.69
N PHE A 135 5.08 -5.04 16.61
CA PHE A 135 5.76 -5.11 15.32
C PHE A 135 5.07 -4.14 14.36
N ILE A 136 5.83 -3.25 13.74
CA ILE A 136 5.35 -2.38 12.66
C ILE A 136 6.20 -2.63 11.42
N ASP A 137 5.56 -3.14 10.37
CA ASP A 137 6.15 -3.31 9.04
C ASP A 137 6.02 -2.02 8.22
N GLU A 138 6.88 -1.84 7.21
CA GLU A 138 6.95 -0.62 6.37
C GLU A 138 7.09 0.67 7.22
N TYR A 139 7.89 0.64 8.28
CA TYR A 139 7.99 1.75 9.24
C TYR A 139 8.45 3.08 8.61
N GLN A 140 9.12 3.04 7.44
CA GLN A 140 9.49 4.24 6.68
C GLN A 140 8.28 5.05 6.18
N ASP A 141 7.08 4.46 6.21
CA ASP A 141 5.83 5.13 5.84
C ASP A 141 5.05 5.66 7.06
N CYS A 142 5.62 5.59 8.28
CA CYS A 142 5.01 6.15 9.49
C CYS A 142 5.04 7.68 9.50
N GLY A 143 3.97 8.28 10.01
CA GLY A 143 3.90 9.69 10.37
C GLY A 143 4.35 9.94 11.82
N LYS A 144 4.38 11.23 12.23
CA LYS A 144 4.84 11.63 13.57
C LYS A 144 4.05 10.99 14.71
N ILE A 145 2.74 11.11 14.70
CA ILE A 145 1.87 10.54 15.76
C ILE A 145 2.05 9.03 15.90
N GLN A 146 2.20 8.35 14.77
CA GLN A 146 2.41 6.89 14.76
C GLN A 146 3.74 6.52 15.41
N HIS A 147 4.78 7.30 15.13
CA HIS A 147 6.09 7.17 15.76
C HIS A 147 6.05 7.46 17.27
N ASP A 148 5.37 8.52 17.68
CA ASP A 148 5.25 8.90 19.09
C ASP A 148 4.48 7.85 19.90
N ILE A 149 3.38 7.32 19.36
CA ILE A 149 2.66 6.21 19.99
C ILE A 149 3.53 4.96 20.10
N PHE A 150 4.29 4.61 19.04
CA PHE A 150 5.20 3.48 19.07
C PHE A 150 6.25 3.62 20.18
N LEU A 151 6.89 4.79 20.29
CA LEU A 151 7.85 5.07 21.36
C LEU A 151 7.21 4.98 22.75
N THR A 152 6.01 5.54 22.93
CA THR A 152 5.26 5.46 24.19
C THR A 152 4.94 4.02 24.58
N LEU A 153 4.58 3.16 23.62
CA LEU A 153 4.39 1.73 23.87
C LEU A 153 5.70 1.06 24.35
N CYS A 154 6.85 1.45 23.76
CA CYS A 154 8.15 0.97 24.19
C CYS A 154 8.50 1.44 25.61
N GLU A 155 8.25 2.70 25.95
CA GLU A 155 8.43 3.26 27.30
C GLU A 155 7.57 2.56 28.36
N MET A 156 6.39 2.04 27.96
CA MET A 156 5.56 1.21 28.81
C MET A 156 6.12 -0.20 29.02
N GLY A 157 7.26 -0.55 28.41
CA GLY A 157 7.89 -1.87 28.53
C GLY A 157 7.38 -2.91 27.53
N ILE A 158 6.67 -2.52 26.49
CA ILE A 158 6.35 -3.36 25.33
C ILE A 158 7.56 -3.34 24.40
N ILE A 159 8.04 -4.50 23.98
CA ILE A 159 9.20 -4.58 23.08
C ILE A 159 8.79 -4.13 21.68
N GLY A 160 9.36 -3.03 21.21
CA GLY A 160 9.12 -2.49 19.89
C GLY A 160 10.03 -3.10 18.81
N VAL A 161 9.45 -3.50 17.69
CA VAL A 161 10.18 -3.98 16.50
C VAL A 161 9.67 -3.19 15.30
N ALA A 162 10.51 -2.30 14.79
CA ALA A 162 10.26 -1.53 13.58
C ALA A 162 11.00 -2.19 12.40
N VAL A 163 10.27 -2.55 11.35
CA VAL A 163 10.82 -3.12 10.13
C VAL A 163 10.55 -2.17 8.98
N GLY A 164 11.55 -1.87 8.16
CA GLY A 164 11.36 -0.97 7.04
C GLY A 164 12.59 -0.85 6.14
N ASP A 165 12.36 -0.31 4.96
CA ASP A 165 13.40 0.03 3.99
C ASP A 165 13.34 1.52 3.67
N VAL A 166 14.34 2.28 4.12
CA VAL A 166 14.46 3.73 3.92
C VAL A 166 14.39 4.10 2.44
N ASN A 167 14.88 3.21 1.57
CA ASN A 167 14.95 3.42 0.13
C ASN A 167 13.62 3.09 -0.59
N GLN A 168 12.63 2.52 0.11
CA GLN A 168 11.27 2.31 -0.41
C GLN A 168 10.26 3.39 0.01
N ALA A 169 10.69 4.46 0.65
CA ALA A 169 9.82 5.59 1.01
C ALA A 169 9.45 6.41 -0.24
N ILE A 170 8.23 6.25 -0.75
CA ILE A 170 7.72 6.92 -1.95
C ILE A 170 6.42 7.71 -1.72
N TYR A 171 5.97 7.84 -0.47
CA TYR A 171 4.71 8.48 -0.08
C TYR A 171 4.88 9.83 0.64
N GLY A 172 5.96 10.54 0.38
CA GLY A 172 6.23 11.84 1.02
C GLY A 172 5.16 12.90 0.77
N PHE A 173 4.41 12.81 -0.35
CA PHE A 173 3.25 13.65 -0.62
C PHE A 173 2.12 13.51 0.43
N SER A 174 2.16 12.48 1.28
CA SER A 174 1.22 12.23 2.39
C SER A 174 1.84 12.52 3.77
N ASN A 175 2.90 13.34 3.86
CA ASN A 175 3.64 13.61 5.10
C ASN A 175 4.23 12.35 5.78
N ARG A 176 4.59 11.34 4.98
CA ARG A 176 5.22 10.09 5.42
C ARG A 176 6.67 10.06 5.00
N PHE A 177 7.56 10.02 5.99
CA PHE A 177 8.99 10.20 5.77
C PHE A 177 9.82 9.13 6.45
N PRO A 178 10.93 8.67 5.85
CA PRO A 178 11.81 7.68 6.45
C PRO A 178 12.56 8.21 7.69
N ARG A 179 12.47 9.51 7.99
CA ARG A 179 13.16 10.15 9.11
C ARG A 179 12.89 9.47 10.45
N TYR A 180 11.67 8.97 10.66
CA TYR A 180 11.32 8.31 11.93
C TYR A 180 11.97 6.93 12.09
N LEU A 181 12.17 6.19 10.99
CA LEU A 181 12.94 4.95 11.01
C LEU A 181 14.45 5.27 11.28
N LEU A 182 14.98 6.30 10.63
CA LEU A 182 16.35 6.76 10.86
C LEU A 182 16.56 7.26 12.29
N GLU A 183 15.56 7.91 12.89
CA GLU A 183 15.59 8.35 14.28
C GLU A 183 15.70 7.15 15.24
N LEU A 184 14.97 6.06 15.00
CA LEU A 184 15.10 4.85 15.82
C LEU A 184 16.50 4.25 15.73
N ILE A 185 17.11 4.22 14.55
CA ILE A 185 18.46 3.72 14.32
C ILE A 185 19.49 4.53 15.14
N GLY A 186 19.26 5.83 15.34
CA GLY A 186 20.12 6.71 16.12
C GLY A 186 19.92 6.66 17.64
N LYS A 187 18.86 6.01 18.13
CA LYS A 187 18.54 5.93 19.57
C LYS A 187 19.26 4.75 20.22
N ALA A 188 19.97 5.00 21.34
CA ALA A 188 20.74 3.98 22.07
C ALA A 188 19.86 2.85 22.67
N GLU A 189 18.57 3.10 22.86
CA GLU A 189 17.61 2.14 23.39
C GLU A 189 17.17 1.09 22.35
N PHE A 190 17.46 1.32 21.05
CA PHE A 190 17.12 0.41 19.97
C PHE A 190 18.36 -0.28 19.42
N GLU A 191 18.31 -1.60 19.33
CA GLU A 191 19.32 -2.39 18.64
C GLU A 191 18.98 -2.43 17.14
N HIS A 192 19.97 -2.08 16.31
CA HIS A 192 19.80 -2.04 14.86
C HIS A 192 20.31 -3.34 14.23
N PHE A 193 19.44 -3.95 13.41
CA PHE A 193 19.75 -5.13 12.60
C PHE A 193 19.55 -4.81 11.12
N GLU A 194 20.52 -5.15 10.29
CA GLU A 194 20.43 -4.98 8.86
C GLU A 194 20.18 -6.33 8.17
N LEU A 195 19.10 -6.42 7.38
CA LEU A 195 18.80 -7.56 6.51
C LEU A 195 19.48 -7.34 5.16
N SER A 196 20.75 -7.70 5.04
CA SER A 196 21.57 -7.44 3.85
C SER A 196 21.35 -8.43 2.71
N LYS A 197 20.81 -9.65 2.99
CA LYS A 197 20.62 -10.68 1.98
C LYS A 197 19.28 -10.52 1.27
N ASN A 198 19.33 -10.15 -0.01
CA ASN A 198 18.15 -10.13 -0.86
C ASN A 198 17.83 -11.56 -1.34
N HIS A 199 16.59 -12.01 -1.07
CA HIS A 199 16.09 -13.34 -1.48
C HIS A 199 15.08 -13.27 -2.63
N ARG A 200 14.76 -12.08 -3.13
CA ARG A 200 13.80 -11.83 -4.20
C ARG A 200 14.47 -11.72 -5.55
N CYS A 201 15.33 -10.73 -5.69
CA CYS A 201 15.91 -10.35 -6.96
C CYS A 201 17.19 -11.15 -7.26
N HIS A 202 17.47 -11.33 -8.55
CA HIS A 202 18.80 -11.76 -8.98
C HIS A 202 19.90 -10.84 -8.37
N PRO A 203 21.06 -11.37 -7.93
CA PRO A 203 22.08 -10.56 -7.26
C PRO A 203 22.50 -9.29 -8.01
N SER A 204 22.59 -9.33 -9.35
CA SER A 204 22.94 -8.14 -10.15
C SER A 204 21.88 -7.04 -10.10
N ILE A 205 20.60 -7.38 -9.93
CA ILE A 205 19.51 -6.39 -9.76
C ILE A 205 19.65 -5.75 -8.39
N SER A 206 19.91 -6.56 -7.35
CA SER A 206 20.16 -6.06 -6.00
C SER A 206 21.36 -5.09 -5.98
N GLU A 207 22.49 -5.51 -6.55
CA GLU A 207 23.69 -4.67 -6.57
C GLU A 207 23.53 -3.38 -7.40
N TYR A 208 22.80 -3.44 -8.52
CA TYR A 208 22.41 -2.24 -9.26
C TYR A 208 21.59 -1.29 -8.39
N SER A 209 20.58 -1.82 -7.69
CA SER A 209 19.68 -1.03 -6.86
C SER A 209 20.40 -0.39 -5.65
N LEU A 210 21.31 -1.10 -5.01
CA LEU A 210 22.15 -0.60 -3.93
C LEU A 210 23.14 0.46 -4.41
N CYS A 211 23.62 0.35 -5.65
CA CYS A 211 24.51 1.34 -6.26
C CYS A 211 23.86 2.72 -6.42
N LEU A 212 22.53 2.79 -6.55
CA LEU A 212 21.79 4.06 -6.58
C LEU A 212 22.05 4.92 -5.34
N PHE A 213 22.36 4.29 -4.21
CA PHE A 213 22.62 4.94 -2.92
C PHE A 213 24.10 4.89 -2.51
N GLY A 214 24.98 4.42 -3.38
CA GLY A 214 26.42 4.33 -3.11
C GLY A 214 26.82 3.21 -2.13
N ILE A 215 25.94 2.24 -1.85
CA ILE A 215 26.15 1.15 -0.87
C ILE A 215 26.41 -0.22 -1.52
N SER A 216 26.44 -0.30 -2.85
CA SER A 216 26.78 -1.54 -3.57
C SER A 216 28.22 -1.97 -3.32
N LYS A 217 28.43 -3.26 -3.06
CA LYS A 217 29.72 -3.84 -2.71
C LYS A 217 30.38 -4.61 -3.86
N GLU A 218 29.57 -5.18 -4.74
CA GLU A 218 30.04 -6.16 -5.72
C GLU A 218 29.59 -5.82 -7.16
N ILE A 219 30.37 -6.30 -8.13
CA ILE A 219 29.99 -6.31 -9.55
C ILE A 219 29.70 -7.75 -9.93
N VAL A 220 28.43 -8.05 -10.24
CA VAL A 220 28.00 -9.39 -10.67
C VAL A 220 28.19 -9.50 -12.18
N GLU A 221 28.87 -10.56 -12.65
CA GLU A 221 29.16 -10.76 -14.08
C GLU A 221 27.88 -10.96 -14.91
N ASP A 222 26.92 -11.79 -14.43
CA ASP A 222 25.62 -11.98 -15.07
C ASP A 222 24.70 -10.80 -14.77
N LYS A 223 24.87 -9.74 -15.56
CA LYS A 223 24.09 -8.50 -15.41
C LYS A 223 22.67 -8.68 -15.95
N ARG A 224 21.68 -8.47 -15.09
CA ARG A 224 20.25 -8.62 -15.38
C ARG A 224 19.50 -7.29 -15.43
N VAL A 225 20.19 -6.15 -15.29
CA VAL A 225 19.65 -4.83 -15.57
C VAL A 225 20.13 -4.39 -16.95
N PHE A 226 19.20 -3.95 -17.78
CA PHE A 226 19.46 -3.52 -19.16
C PHE A 226 18.96 -2.09 -19.37
N ARG A 227 19.82 -1.18 -19.81
CA ARG A 227 19.41 0.10 -20.35
C ARG A 227 19.21 -0.09 -21.86
N VAL A 228 17.96 -0.04 -22.29
CA VAL A 228 17.58 -0.32 -23.67
C VAL A 228 17.27 0.99 -24.39
N SER A 229 18.08 1.32 -25.38
CA SER A 229 17.82 2.47 -26.25
C SER A 229 17.02 2.04 -27.48
N VAL A 230 15.91 2.76 -27.75
CA VAL A 230 15.04 2.55 -28.91
C VAL A 230 14.97 3.85 -29.72
N LYS A 231 15.13 3.76 -31.05
CA LYS A 231 14.93 4.91 -31.93
C LYS A 231 13.44 5.20 -32.08
N GLY A 232 12.99 6.36 -31.56
CA GLY A 232 11.59 6.78 -31.62
C GLY A 232 11.05 7.17 -30.25
N HIS A 233 9.77 6.98 -30.03
CA HIS A 233 9.05 7.35 -28.83
C HIS A 233 8.31 6.13 -28.22
N GLU A 234 7.31 6.35 -27.37
CA GLU A 234 6.61 5.30 -26.59
C GLU A 234 5.98 4.22 -27.48
N ILE A 235 5.44 4.58 -28.65
CA ILE A 235 4.88 3.61 -29.62
C ILE A 235 5.98 2.67 -30.15
N ASP A 236 7.15 3.25 -30.51
CA ASP A 236 8.27 2.44 -31.00
C ASP A 236 8.80 1.50 -29.91
N ILE A 237 8.85 1.98 -28.67
CA ILE A 237 9.22 1.17 -27.52
C ILE A 237 8.23 0.01 -27.32
N ALA A 238 6.92 0.28 -27.36
CA ALA A 238 5.87 -0.72 -27.23
C ALA A 238 6.01 -1.83 -28.28
N ASN A 239 6.19 -1.46 -29.55
CA ASN A 239 6.41 -2.42 -30.62
C ASN A 239 7.68 -3.27 -30.42
N LYS A 240 8.76 -2.68 -29.86
CA LYS A 240 9.98 -3.42 -29.56
C LYS A 240 9.82 -4.37 -28.37
N ILE A 241 9.03 -3.98 -27.38
CA ILE A 241 8.66 -4.84 -26.25
C ILE A 241 7.91 -6.08 -26.76
N ASP A 242 6.87 -5.89 -27.59
CA ASP A 242 6.11 -7.00 -28.20
C ASP A 242 7.03 -8.01 -28.93
N LEU A 243 7.98 -7.52 -29.71
CA LEU A 243 8.94 -8.36 -30.44
C LEU A 243 9.93 -9.06 -29.51
N ALA A 244 10.22 -8.48 -28.35
CA ALA A 244 11.20 -9.00 -27.40
C ALA A 244 10.61 -10.04 -26.44
N ILE A 245 9.32 -9.92 -26.07
CA ILE A 245 8.66 -10.79 -25.09
C ILE A 245 8.90 -12.30 -25.34
N PRO A 246 8.70 -12.84 -26.58
CA PRO A 246 8.89 -14.27 -26.79
C PRO A 246 10.32 -14.75 -26.47
N LYS A 247 11.33 -14.00 -26.91
CA LYS A 247 12.75 -14.31 -26.65
C LYS A 247 13.12 -14.18 -25.18
N ILE A 248 12.55 -13.19 -24.48
CA ILE A 248 12.76 -12.98 -23.05
C ILE A 248 12.14 -14.13 -22.26
N LYS A 249 10.93 -14.56 -22.63
CA LYS A 249 10.26 -15.70 -22.00
C LYS A 249 11.09 -16.98 -22.15
N GLU A 250 11.62 -17.26 -23.34
CA GLU A 250 12.50 -18.38 -23.57
C GLU A 250 13.78 -18.29 -22.72
N LYS A 251 14.45 -17.12 -22.76
CA LYS A 251 15.71 -16.90 -22.03
C LYS A 251 15.58 -17.12 -20.52
N TYR A 252 14.46 -16.69 -19.91
CA TYR A 252 14.25 -16.76 -18.46
C TYR A 252 13.27 -17.86 -18.03
N ASN A 253 12.89 -18.75 -18.98
CA ASN A 253 11.95 -19.86 -18.74
C ASN A 253 10.62 -19.41 -18.12
N ILE A 254 10.02 -18.35 -18.68
CA ILE A 254 8.78 -17.77 -18.18
C ILE A 254 7.60 -18.38 -18.92
N ASN A 255 6.76 -19.10 -18.20
CA ASN A 255 5.61 -19.79 -18.79
C ASN A 255 4.37 -18.89 -18.89
N LYS A 256 4.18 -17.94 -17.95
CA LYS A 256 3.01 -17.10 -17.84
C LYS A 256 3.36 -15.63 -18.15
N ASN A 257 2.49 -14.96 -18.92
CA ASN A 257 2.69 -13.54 -19.25
C ASN A 257 2.47 -12.63 -18.05
N ASN A 258 1.60 -12.98 -17.11
CA ASN A 258 1.36 -12.19 -15.89
C ASN A 258 2.58 -12.08 -14.95
N HIS A 259 3.66 -12.83 -15.24
CA HIS A 259 4.97 -12.67 -14.62
C HIS A 259 5.81 -11.53 -15.26
N ILE A 260 5.26 -10.82 -16.26
CA ILE A 260 5.91 -9.71 -16.96
C ILE A 260 5.12 -8.43 -16.68
N ALA A 261 5.82 -7.39 -16.26
CA ALA A 261 5.20 -6.08 -16.02
C ALA A 261 5.87 -4.96 -16.81
N ILE A 262 5.07 -3.98 -17.24
CA ILE A 262 5.51 -2.68 -17.74
C ILE A 262 5.12 -1.64 -16.71
N LEU A 263 6.11 -0.99 -16.10
CA LEU A 263 5.92 -0.04 -15.02
C LEU A 263 6.18 1.38 -15.52
N CYS A 264 5.18 2.27 -15.37
CA CYS A 264 5.20 3.63 -15.85
C CYS A 264 5.11 4.64 -14.70
N ARG A 265 5.61 5.86 -14.91
CA ARG A 265 5.43 6.96 -13.94
C ARG A 265 4.02 7.53 -13.98
N GLY A 266 3.41 7.62 -15.14
CA GLY A 266 2.14 8.31 -15.33
C GLY A 266 1.18 7.62 -16.30
N SER A 267 -0.11 8.01 -16.19
CA SER A 267 -1.21 7.48 -17.00
C SER A 267 -1.07 7.76 -18.49
N GLY A 268 -0.38 8.83 -18.87
CA GLY A 268 -0.17 9.17 -20.27
C GLY A 268 0.64 8.11 -21.03
N THR A 269 1.74 7.62 -20.43
CA THR A 269 2.54 6.52 -21.01
C THR A 269 1.74 5.22 -21.01
N ILE A 270 0.98 4.93 -19.94
CA ILE A 270 0.11 3.75 -19.88
C ILE A 270 -0.88 3.73 -21.03
N LYS A 271 -1.56 4.86 -21.31
CA LYS A 271 -2.53 4.95 -22.40
C LYS A 271 -1.92 4.64 -23.76
N VAL A 272 -0.73 5.17 -24.06
CA VAL A 272 -0.03 4.89 -25.32
C VAL A 272 0.33 3.40 -25.42
N LEU A 273 0.77 2.78 -24.31
CA LEU A 273 1.09 1.35 -24.30
C LEU A 273 -0.15 0.49 -24.50
N ASP A 274 -1.27 0.81 -23.82
CA ASP A 274 -2.56 0.13 -23.93
C ASP A 274 -3.08 0.11 -25.38
N GLU A 275 -2.97 1.27 -26.07
CA GLU A 275 -3.38 1.42 -27.48
C GLU A 275 -2.43 0.74 -28.48
N THR A 276 -1.17 0.45 -28.08
CA THR A 276 -0.13 0.04 -29.02
C THR A 276 0.30 -1.42 -28.88
N ILE A 277 0.40 -1.93 -27.65
CA ILE A 277 0.86 -3.30 -27.39
C ILE A 277 -0.15 -4.30 -27.89
N LYS A 278 0.35 -5.27 -28.68
CA LYS A 278 -0.45 -6.35 -29.27
C LYS A 278 -0.49 -7.62 -28.42
N THR A 279 0.55 -7.84 -27.62
CA THR A 279 0.56 -8.92 -26.63
C THR A 279 -0.64 -8.75 -25.70
N PRO A 280 -1.43 -9.79 -25.42
CA PRO A 280 -2.50 -9.72 -24.45
C PRO A 280 -1.99 -9.07 -23.16
N HIS A 281 -2.69 -8.06 -22.69
CA HIS A 281 -2.24 -7.30 -21.53
C HIS A 281 -3.38 -6.81 -20.68
N LYS A 282 -3.06 -6.58 -19.42
CA LYS A 282 -3.94 -6.06 -18.39
C LYS A 282 -3.42 -4.70 -17.93
N VAL A 283 -4.23 -3.67 -18.10
CA VAL A 283 -3.93 -2.35 -17.54
C VAL A 283 -4.65 -2.17 -16.21
N PHE A 284 -3.90 -1.76 -15.20
CA PHE A 284 -4.43 -1.40 -13.89
C PHE A 284 -4.55 0.11 -13.77
N TYR A 285 -5.66 0.65 -14.27
CA TYR A 285 -5.99 2.07 -14.08
C TYR A 285 -6.39 2.35 -12.64
N GLU A 286 -6.13 3.57 -12.20
CA GLU A 286 -6.69 4.07 -10.95
C GLU A 286 -8.13 4.53 -11.20
N THR A 287 -9.09 3.82 -10.61
CA THR A 287 -10.51 4.14 -10.76
C THR A 287 -10.91 5.30 -9.86
N PRO A 288 -12.05 5.98 -10.12
CA PRO A 288 -12.60 6.96 -9.18
C PRO A 288 -12.87 6.38 -7.78
N LEU A 289 -13.26 5.10 -7.69
CA LEU A 289 -13.44 4.40 -6.40
C LEU A 289 -12.10 4.16 -5.68
N ASP A 290 -10.98 4.00 -6.40
CA ASP A 290 -9.64 3.90 -5.79
C ASP A 290 -9.21 5.21 -5.11
N ARG A 291 -9.72 6.35 -5.58
CA ARG A 291 -9.44 7.69 -5.04
C ARG A 291 -10.38 8.07 -3.91
N ASP A 292 -11.45 7.33 -3.72
CA ASP A 292 -12.38 7.55 -2.65
C ASP A 292 -11.83 6.95 -1.35
N ASN A 293 -11.48 7.82 -0.42
CA ASN A 293 -10.97 7.43 0.90
C ASN A 293 -12.07 7.27 1.95
N SER A 294 -13.35 7.41 1.56
CA SER A 294 -14.47 7.16 2.45
C SER A 294 -14.48 5.70 2.96
N GLU A 295 -15.14 5.46 4.07
CA GLU A 295 -15.24 4.12 4.65
C GLU A 295 -15.94 3.13 3.71
N TRP A 296 -17.03 3.59 3.10
CA TRP A 296 -17.74 2.79 2.12
C TRP A 296 -16.90 2.56 0.85
N GLY A 297 -16.18 3.60 0.37
CA GLY A 297 -15.28 3.48 -0.77
C GLY A 297 -14.18 2.46 -0.53
N ARG A 298 -13.54 2.51 0.65
CA ARG A 298 -12.52 1.51 1.04
C ARG A 298 -13.08 0.11 1.18
N LEU A 299 -14.25 -0.04 1.80
CA LEU A 299 -14.93 -1.32 1.95
C LEU A 299 -15.31 -1.92 0.59
N PHE A 300 -15.91 -1.11 -0.30
CA PHE A 300 -16.31 -1.56 -1.62
C PHE A 300 -15.11 -1.96 -2.49
N ARG A 301 -14.05 -1.18 -2.44
CA ARG A 301 -12.78 -1.52 -3.09
C ARG A 301 -12.21 -2.83 -2.55
N GLY A 302 -12.18 -3.00 -1.22
CA GLY A 302 -11.73 -4.22 -0.58
C GLY A 302 -12.55 -5.45 -1.00
N LEU A 303 -13.88 -5.32 -1.06
CA LEU A 303 -14.78 -6.38 -1.52
C LEU A 303 -14.56 -6.74 -3.00
N LEU A 304 -14.34 -5.74 -3.87
CA LEU A 304 -14.05 -5.99 -5.29
C LEU A 304 -12.71 -6.70 -5.47
N VAL A 305 -11.67 -6.24 -4.78
CA VAL A 305 -10.33 -6.89 -4.83
C VAL A 305 -10.44 -8.33 -4.33
N ALA A 306 -11.03 -8.55 -3.16
CA ALA A 306 -11.18 -9.87 -2.56
C ALA A 306 -11.99 -10.85 -3.43
N LYS A 307 -13.06 -10.35 -4.07
CA LYS A 307 -13.88 -11.16 -4.98
C LYS A 307 -13.08 -11.74 -6.14
N PHE A 308 -12.18 -10.94 -6.72
CA PHE A 308 -11.43 -11.35 -7.90
C PHE A 308 -10.06 -12.00 -7.58
N GLU A 309 -9.64 -11.98 -6.34
CA GLU A 309 -8.41 -12.61 -5.91
C GLU A 309 -8.58 -14.14 -5.77
N SER A 310 -7.72 -14.92 -6.41
CA SER A 310 -7.85 -16.39 -6.49
C SER A 310 -7.75 -17.10 -5.14
N ASP A 311 -7.02 -16.51 -4.19
CA ASP A 311 -6.68 -17.11 -2.91
C ASP A 311 -7.53 -16.58 -1.74
N THR A 312 -8.53 -15.75 -2.04
CA THR A 312 -9.43 -15.15 -1.03
C THR A 312 -10.83 -15.75 -1.17
N PHE A 313 -11.32 -16.37 -0.10
CA PHE A 313 -12.68 -16.87 -0.04
C PHE A 313 -13.60 -15.88 0.68
N SER A 314 -14.90 -15.97 0.38
CA SER A 314 -15.93 -15.13 1.03
C SER A 314 -15.92 -15.23 2.57
N VAL A 315 -15.59 -16.40 3.12
CA VAL A 315 -15.47 -16.63 4.56
C VAL A 315 -14.28 -15.86 5.14
N ASP A 316 -13.15 -15.85 4.44
CA ASP A 316 -11.96 -15.12 4.90
C ASP A 316 -12.24 -13.61 4.98
N TYR A 317 -12.96 -13.07 3.99
CA TYR A 317 -13.32 -11.66 3.98
C TYR A 317 -14.38 -11.32 5.03
N ALA A 318 -15.36 -12.20 5.25
CA ALA A 318 -16.36 -12.03 6.29
C ALA A 318 -15.71 -12.02 7.70
N GLU A 319 -14.71 -12.89 7.94
CA GLU A 319 -13.99 -12.93 9.22
C GLU A 319 -13.10 -11.70 9.45
N GLN A 320 -12.64 -11.02 8.38
CA GLN A 320 -11.95 -9.73 8.51
C GLN A 320 -12.87 -8.62 9.02
N LEU A 321 -14.15 -8.67 8.66
CA LEU A 321 -15.14 -7.67 9.07
C LEU A 321 -15.70 -7.97 10.45
N PHE A 322 -16.07 -9.22 10.71
CA PHE A 322 -16.63 -9.68 11.99
C PHE A 322 -16.06 -11.06 12.33
N SER A 323 -15.58 -11.22 13.57
CA SER A 323 -15.11 -12.52 14.05
C SER A 323 -16.31 -13.46 14.29
N GLU A 324 -16.23 -14.68 13.80
CA GLU A 324 -17.23 -15.72 14.06
C GLU A 324 -17.34 -16.05 15.57
N GLU A 325 -16.22 -15.99 16.30
CA GLU A 325 -16.18 -16.27 17.74
C GLU A 325 -16.78 -15.13 18.58
N LEU A 326 -16.61 -13.86 18.16
CA LEU A 326 -17.00 -12.68 18.93
C LEU A 326 -18.41 -12.16 18.58
N ASP A 327 -18.80 -12.24 17.32
CA ASP A 327 -20.10 -11.74 16.82
C ASP A 327 -20.63 -12.68 15.73
N PRO A 328 -21.06 -13.90 16.11
CA PRO A 328 -21.48 -14.92 15.15
C PRO A 328 -22.68 -14.48 14.31
N GLU A 329 -23.60 -13.66 14.83
CA GLU A 329 -24.77 -13.21 14.10
C GLU A 329 -24.37 -12.27 12.94
N LYS A 330 -23.55 -11.24 13.20
CA LYS A 330 -23.08 -10.33 12.17
C LYS A 330 -22.17 -11.06 11.16
N PHE A 331 -21.30 -11.94 11.65
CA PHE A 331 -20.46 -12.78 10.79
C PHE A 331 -21.27 -13.57 9.78
N HIS A 332 -22.29 -14.33 10.21
CA HIS A 332 -23.11 -15.13 9.31
C HIS A 332 -23.93 -14.30 8.32
N ARG A 333 -24.41 -13.13 8.73
CA ARG A 333 -25.10 -12.19 7.83
C ARG A 333 -24.15 -11.68 6.74
N VAL A 334 -22.96 -11.21 7.13
CA VAL A 334 -21.94 -10.74 6.16
C VAL A 334 -21.48 -11.87 5.26
N LEU A 335 -21.21 -13.05 5.79
CA LEU A 335 -20.83 -14.23 5.01
C LEU A 335 -21.89 -14.57 3.95
N THR A 336 -23.18 -14.47 4.29
CA THR A 336 -24.26 -14.69 3.34
C THR A 336 -24.21 -13.69 2.18
N TRP A 337 -23.98 -12.42 2.44
CA TRP A 337 -23.88 -11.38 1.41
C TRP A 337 -22.57 -11.46 0.63
N CYS A 338 -21.45 -11.72 1.28
CA CYS A 338 -20.17 -11.98 0.62
C CYS A 338 -20.30 -13.17 -0.34
N ASN A 339 -20.95 -14.27 0.06
CA ASN A 339 -21.18 -15.42 -0.80
C ASN A 339 -21.93 -15.06 -2.09
N LYS A 340 -22.94 -14.18 -2.02
CA LYS A 340 -23.66 -13.71 -3.21
C LYS A 340 -22.76 -12.87 -4.12
N ILE A 341 -21.98 -11.93 -3.54
CA ILE A 341 -21.03 -11.09 -4.28
C ILE A 341 -19.99 -11.97 -4.96
N PHE A 342 -19.38 -12.89 -4.24
CA PHE A 342 -18.27 -13.73 -4.77
C PHE A 342 -18.76 -14.71 -5.85
N LYS A 343 -19.99 -15.22 -5.76
CA LYS A 343 -20.59 -16.11 -6.76
C LYS A 343 -21.13 -15.38 -7.99
N SER A 344 -21.34 -14.06 -7.94
CA SER A 344 -21.82 -13.32 -9.09
C SER A 344 -20.78 -13.30 -10.22
N SER A 345 -21.23 -13.44 -11.47
CA SER A 345 -20.35 -13.18 -12.63
C SER A 345 -20.10 -11.69 -12.80
N THR A 346 -19.06 -11.32 -13.53
CA THR A 346 -18.76 -9.91 -13.87
C THR A 346 -19.93 -9.22 -14.55
N GLU A 347 -20.68 -9.93 -15.38
CA GLU A 347 -21.86 -9.41 -16.10
C GLU A 347 -23.05 -9.16 -15.17
N ASN A 348 -23.16 -9.92 -14.10
CA ASN A 348 -24.28 -9.86 -13.15
C ASN A 348 -23.95 -9.09 -11.86
N MET A 349 -22.77 -8.45 -11.77
CA MET A 349 -22.36 -7.70 -10.58
C MET A 349 -23.35 -6.60 -10.17
N ILE A 350 -24.05 -6.00 -11.15
CA ILE A 350 -25.05 -4.96 -10.90
C ILE A 350 -26.21 -5.48 -10.03
N THR A 351 -26.51 -6.78 -10.08
CA THR A 351 -27.63 -7.39 -9.33
C THR A 351 -27.33 -7.55 -7.84
N VAL A 352 -26.05 -7.52 -7.47
CA VAL A 352 -25.59 -7.70 -6.07
C VAL A 352 -25.13 -6.40 -5.40
N ILE A 353 -25.40 -5.23 -6.01
CA ILE A 353 -25.05 -3.92 -5.40
C ILE A 353 -25.71 -3.75 -4.03
N ASN A 354 -26.94 -4.23 -3.86
CA ASN A 354 -27.64 -4.18 -2.58
C ASN A 354 -26.91 -4.98 -1.48
N GLU A 355 -26.17 -6.02 -1.83
CA GLU A 355 -25.38 -6.79 -0.89
C GLU A 355 -24.15 -5.99 -0.41
N PHE A 356 -23.50 -5.22 -1.28
CA PHE A 356 -22.46 -4.27 -0.89
C PHE A 356 -23.00 -3.21 0.09
N GLU A 357 -24.17 -2.62 -0.22
CA GLU A 357 -24.81 -1.63 0.64
C GLU A 357 -25.21 -2.23 2.00
N LYS A 358 -25.73 -3.47 2.04
CA LYS A 358 -26.07 -4.16 3.29
C LYS A 358 -24.85 -4.43 4.16
N ILE A 359 -23.72 -4.84 3.54
CA ILE A 359 -22.46 -5.04 4.25
C ILE A 359 -21.99 -3.69 4.82
N ALA A 360 -22.00 -2.64 4.01
CA ALA A 360 -21.59 -1.31 4.45
C ALA A 360 -22.46 -0.78 5.60
N ASN A 361 -23.77 -0.93 5.53
CA ASN A 361 -24.69 -0.54 6.61
C ASN A 361 -24.49 -1.35 7.90
N LEU A 362 -24.05 -2.61 7.80
CA LEU A 362 -23.79 -3.43 8.98
C LEU A 362 -22.43 -3.12 9.61
N VAL A 363 -21.42 -2.85 8.76
CA VAL A 363 -20.06 -2.49 9.21
C VAL A 363 -20.02 -1.06 9.74
N TYR A 364 -20.81 -0.16 9.14
CA TYR A 364 -20.89 1.27 9.48
C TYR A 364 -22.34 1.69 9.73
N PRO A 365 -22.94 1.31 10.88
CA PRO A 365 -24.34 1.60 11.18
C PRO A 365 -24.64 3.11 11.20
N GLY A 366 -25.82 3.48 10.68
CA GLY A 366 -26.28 4.87 10.71
C GLY A 366 -25.67 5.79 9.66
N LYS A 367 -24.74 5.29 8.83
CA LYS A 367 -24.14 6.04 7.72
C LYS A 367 -24.72 5.61 6.38
N LYS A 368 -24.97 6.61 5.55
CA LYS A 368 -25.29 6.36 4.14
C LYS A 368 -24.37 7.22 3.28
N ASP A 369 -23.43 6.57 2.59
CA ASP A 369 -22.55 7.22 1.64
C ASP A 369 -23.05 7.00 0.21
N CYS A 370 -23.93 7.91 -0.23
CA CYS A 370 -24.49 7.87 -1.57
C CYS A 370 -23.42 8.04 -2.65
N ARG A 371 -22.35 8.81 -2.37
CA ARG A 371 -21.26 9.05 -3.32
C ARG A 371 -20.43 7.78 -3.54
N ALA A 372 -20.00 7.12 -2.47
CA ALA A 372 -19.27 5.85 -2.59
C ALA A 372 -20.09 4.78 -3.30
N LEU A 373 -21.41 4.71 -3.01
CA LEU A 373 -22.32 3.79 -3.68
C LEU A 373 -22.44 4.11 -5.18
N GLU A 374 -22.52 5.38 -5.56
CA GLU A 374 -22.53 5.82 -6.96
C GLU A 374 -21.21 5.47 -7.66
N LEU A 375 -20.07 5.69 -7.01
CA LEU A 375 -18.76 5.32 -7.55
C LEU A 375 -18.64 3.80 -7.75
N LEU A 376 -19.12 3.00 -6.81
CA LEU A 376 -19.19 1.55 -6.96
C LEU A 376 -20.08 1.15 -8.16
N GLN A 377 -21.27 1.76 -8.29
CA GLN A 377 -22.17 1.51 -9.41
C GLN A 377 -21.53 1.85 -10.75
N ASN A 378 -20.81 2.98 -10.82
CA ASN A 378 -20.10 3.39 -12.03
C ASN A 378 -18.99 2.39 -12.39
N VAL A 379 -18.21 1.94 -11.40
CA VAL A 379 -17.19 0.90 -11.63
C VAL A 379 -17.82 -0.41 -12.11
N ILE A 380 -18.92 -0.85 -11.51
CA ILE A 380 -19.58 -2.11 -11.90
C ILE A 380 -20.23 -2.04 -13.28
N ARG A 381 -20.78 -0.88 -13.68
CA ARG A 381 -21.41 -0.69 -15.00
C ARG A 381 -20.39 -0.53 -16.12
N ASP A 382 -19.25 0.04 -15.84
CA ASP A 382 -18.17 0.22 -16.81
C ASP A 382 -17.23 -0.99 -16.77
N LYS A 383 -17.28 -1.78 -17.84
CA LYS A 383 -16.47 -3.01 -17.96
C LYS A 383 -14.96 -2.73 -17.86
N GLU A 384 -14.49 -1.59 -18.36
CA GLU A 384 -13.07 -1.25 -18.33
C GLU A 384 -12.62 -0.86 -16.91
N LEU A 385 -13.45 -0.12 -16.17
CA LEU A 385 -13.17 0.19 -14.77
C LEU A 385 -13.21 -1.08 -13.90
N LEU A 386 -14.21 -1.95 -14.09
CA LEU A 386 -14.32 -3.21 -13.35
C LEU A 386 -13.15 -4.15 -13.63
N LYS A 387 -12.65 -4.18 -14.86
CA LYS A 387 -11.45 -4.94 -15.21
C LYS A 387 -10.24 -4.55 -14.34
N SER A 388 -10.12 -3.31 -13.87
CA SER A 388 -9.01 -2.87 -13.01
C SER A 388 -8.91 -3.62 -11.67
N TYR A 389 -9.96 -4.32 -11.26
CA TYR A 389 -9.98 -5.15 -10.05
C TYR A 389 -9.74 -6.64 -10.34
N ILE A 390 -9.81 -7.05 -11.59
CA ILE A 390 -9.59 -8.45 -11.99
C ILE A 390 -8.08 -8.66 -12.19
N PRO A 391 -7.44 -9.66 -11.58
CA PRO A 391 -6.04 -9.96 -11.82
C PRO A 391 -5.74 -10.25 -13.29
N ALA A 392 -4.52 -10.00 -13.72
CA ALA A 392 -4.06 -10.38 -15.05
C ALA A 392 -4.14 -11.90 -15.23
N GLN A 393 -4.65 -12.34 -16.37
CA GLN A 393 -4.71 -13.75 -16.72
C GLN A 393 -3.30 -14.27 -17.08
N ASP A 394 -3.14 -15.58 -17.13
CA ASP A 394 -1.84 -16.22 -17.40
C ASP A 394 -1.22 -15.82 -18.75
N ASP A 395 -2.04 -15.40 -19.71
CA ASP A 395 -1.63 -14.95 -21.04
C ASP A 395 -1.48 -13.41 -21.17
N GLU A 396 -1.83 -12.65 -20.13
CA GLU A 396 -1.79 -11.19 -20.12
C GLU A 396 -0.54 -10.67 -19.40
N ILE A 397 0.23 -9.77 -20.02
CA ILE A 397 1.24 -8.98 -19.33
C ILE A 397 0.56 -7.88 -18.50
N THR A 398 1.23 -7.42 -17.45
CA THR A 398 0.71 -6.38 -16.57
C THR A 398 1.25 -5.01 -16.94
N ILE A 399 0.37 -4.00 -17.06
CA ILE A 399 0.74 -2.59 -17.25
C ILE A 399 0.18 -1.77 -16.09
N MET A 400 1.04 -1.08 -15.34
CA MET A 400 0.62 -0.28 -14.20
C MET A 400 1.58 0.86 -13.87
N THR A 401 1.20 1.72 -12.92
CA THR A 401 2.13 2.73 -12.39
C THR A 401 3.14 2.13 -11.43
N LEU A 402 4.33 2.77 -11.34
CA LEU A 402 5.36 2.43 -10.34
C LEU A 402 4.82 2.44 -8.91
N HIS A 403 3.93 3.38 -8.56
CA HIS A 403 3.32 3.44 -7.23
C HIS A 403 2.44 2.22 -6.94
N LYS A 404 1.63 1.80 -7.91
CA LYS A 404 0.78 0.60 -7.76
C LYS A 404 1.59 -0.70 -7.68
N SER A 405 2.82 -0.72 -8.20
CA SER A 405 3.69 -1.89 -8.16
C SER A 405 4.34 -2.13 -6.79
N LYS A 406 4.27 -1.17 -5.85
CA LYS A 406 4.82 -1.36 -4.50
C LYS A 406 4.17 -2.58 -3.82
N GLY A 407 5.00 -3.47 -3.28
CA GLY A 407 4.55 -4.74 -2.68
C GLY A 407 4.37 -5.89 -3.68
N LEU A 408 4.33 -5.62 -5.00
CA LEU A 408 4.25 -6.66 -6.04
C LEU A 408 5.65 -7.06 -6.50
N GLU A 409 5.73 -8.19 -7.24
CA GLU A 409 6.97 -8.69 -7.83
C GLU A 409 6.67 -9.41 -9.15
N PHE A 410 7.59 -9.31 -10.10
CA PHE A 410 7.47 -9.87 -11.45
C PHE A 410 8.80 -10.48 -11.88
N ASN A 411 8.78 -11.55 -12.65
CA ASN A 411 10.03 -12.11 -13.18
C ASN A 411 10.73 -11.09 -14.08
N ILE A 412 9.98 -10.42 -14.97
CA ILE A 412 10.50 -9.40 -15.87
C ILE A 412 9.79 -8.08 -15.65
N VAL A 413 10.58 -7.02 -15.58
CA VAL A 413 10.07 -5.64 -15.52
C VAL A 413 10.62 -4.84 -16.70
N PHE A 414 9.72 -4.19 -17.44
CA PHE A 414 10.04 -3.09 -18.34
C PHE A 414 9.78 -1.78 -17.59
N HIS A 415 10.83 -1.06 -17.24
CA HIS A 415 10.76 0.19 -16.51
C HIS A 415 10.77 1.37 -17.49
N MET A 416 9.66 2.07 -17.57
CA MET A 416 9.45 3.22 -18.47
C MET A 416 9.76 4.55 -17.75
N ASP A 417 9.72 5.62 -18.52
CA ASP A 417 9.70 7.01 -18.04
C ASP A 417 10.96 7.53 -17.33
N MET A 418 12.11 6.86 -17.49
CA MET A 418 13.39 7.31 -16.95
C MET A 418 13.99 8.45 -17.79
N TYR A 419 13.32 9.60 -17.77
CA TYR A 419 13.72 10.79 -18.51
C TYR A 419 13.87 12.02 -17.64
N LYS A 420 14.66 12.98 -18.11
CA LYS A 420 14.79 14.31 -17.55
C LYS A 420 13.42 14.94 -17.30
N TYR A 421 13.24 15.58 -16.17
CA TYR A 421 11.98 16.19 -15.69
C TYR A 421 10.81 15.23 -15.41
N ILE A 422 11.03 13.91 -15.42
CA ILE A 422 10.01 12.91 -15.07
C ILE A 422 10.43 12.11 -13.86
N ILE A 423 11.53 11.38 -13.95
CA ILE A 423 12.19 10.69 -12.82
C ILE A 423 13.67 11.09 -12.88
N SER A 424 14.03 12.20 -12.26
CA SER A 424 15.37 12.77 -12.31
C SER A 424 15.57 13.80 -11.19
N ASP A 425 16.78 14.34 -11.07
CA ASP A 425 17.20 15.37 -10.11
C ASP A 425 17.10 16.81 -10.64
N GLU A 426 16.46 17.02 -11.78
CA GLU A 426 16.50 18.30 -12.50
C GLU A 426 15.62 19.40 -11.87
N TRP A 427 14.68 19.03 -11.01
CA TRP A 427 13.83 19.97 -10.29
C TRP A 427 13.15 19.33 -9.07
N GLY A 428 12.82 20.15 -8.12
CA GLY A 428 12.30 19.75 -6.82
C GLY A 428 13.28 20.05 -5.71
N ASP A 429 12.83 19.96 -4.47
CA ASP A 429 13.69 20.00 -3.31
C ASP A 429 14.43 18.65 -3.11
N GLU A 430 15.36 18.61 -2.18
CA GLU A 430 16.21 17.45 -1.91
C GLU A 430 15.37 16.19 -1.56
N GLU A 431 14.26 16.40 -0.90
CA GLU A 431 13.35 15.33 -0.48
C GLU A 431 12.54 14.78 -1.67
N GLN A 432 12.05 15.65 -2.55
CA GLN A 432 11.36 15.27 -3.79
C GLN A 432 12.30 14.51 -4.73
N ILE A 433 13.54 14.96 -4.87
CA ILE A 433 14.58 14.28 -5.65
C ILE A 433 14.84 12.88 -5.09
N LYS A 434 14.98 12.76 -3.75
CA LYS A 434 15.15 11.47 -3.08
C LYS A 434 13.97 10.52 -3.32
N GLN A 435 12.75 11.04 -3.30
CA GLN A 435 11.55 10.22 -3.60
C GLN A 435 11.53 9.73 -5.04
N LEU A 436 11.97 10.55 -6.01
CA LEU A 436 12.09 10.11 -7.40
C LEU A 436 13.18 9.05 -7.57
N LEU A 437 14.29 9.15 -6.85
CA LEU A 437 15.33 8.12 -6.83
C LEU A 437 14.80 6.82 -6.20
N ASN A 438 14.09 6.93 -5.08
CA ASN A 438 13.41 5.79 -4.44
C ASN A 438 12.39 5.14 -5.38
N LEU A 439 11.68 5.94 -6.19
CA LEU A 439 10.73 5.40 -7.17
C LEU A 439 11.45 4.58 -8.26
N HIS A 440 12.63 5.02 -8.69
CA HIS A 440 13.48 4.21 -9.59
C HIS A 440 13.93 2.92 -8.91
N TYR A 441 14.41 3.00 -7.67
CA TYR A 441 14.76 1.84 -6.86
C TYR A 441 13.61 0.84 -6.75
N VAL A 442 12.40 1.31 -6.40
CA VAL A 442 11.21 0.47 -6.33
C VAL A 442 10.94 -0.19 -7.69
N GLY A 443 10.99 0.55 -8.78
CA GLY A 443 10.76 0.00 -10.13
C GLY A 443 11.72 -1.13 -10.48
N VAL A 444 13.01 -0.95 -10.21
CA VAL A 444 14.04 -1.96 -10.47
C VAL A 444 13.87 -3.18 -9.58
N THR A 445 13.60 -2.99 -8.28
CA THR A 445 13.47 -4.08 -7.30
C THR A 445 12.16 -4.85 -7.39
N ARG A 446 11.24 -4.48 -8.28
CA ARG A 446 10.07 -5.32 -8.63
C ARG A 446 10.47 -6.50 -9.51
N ALA A 447 11.64 -6.45 -10.16
CA ALA A 447 12.12 -7.52 -11.02
C ALA A 447 12.81 -8.65 -10.21
N ILE A 448 12.43 -9.90 -10.48
CA ILE A 448 13.09 -11.09 -9.94
C ILE A 448 14.27 -11.47 -10.81
N ASP A 449 14.03 -11.68 -12.13
CA ASP A 449 15.00 -12.23 -13.07
C ASP A 449 15.70 -11.17 -13.93
N ALA A 450 14.98 -10.17 -14.43
CA ALA A 450 15.57 -9.08 -15.22
C ALA A 450 14.73 -7.80 -15.24
N CYS A 451 15.44 -6.66 -15.31
CA CYS A 451 14.85 -5.34 -15.46
C CYS A 451 15.36 -4.67 -16.75
N TYR A 452 14.44 -4.22 -17.61
CA TYR A 452 14.71 -3.51 -18.85
C TYR A 452 14.28 -2.06 -18.69
N ILE A 453 15.23 -1.12 -18.59
CA ILE A 453 14.98 0.33 -18.51
C ILE A 453 14.89 0.86 -19.92
N MET A 454 13.68 1.23 -20.36
CA MET A 454 13.36 1.56 -21.74
C MET A 454 13.52 3.06 -22.01
N ILE A 455 14.35 3.42 -22.98
CA ILE A 455 14.68 4.81 -23.33
C ILE A 455 14.46 5.03 -24.83
N GLY A 456 13.53 5.93 -25.18
CA GLY A 456 13.34 6.41 -26.54
C GLY A 456 14.22 7.63 -26.86
N THR A 457 14.41 7.92 -28.13
CA THR A 457 15.13 9.13 -28.58
C THR A 457 14.24 10.36 -28.67
N LYS A 458 12.92 10.17 -28.61
CA LYS A 458 11.90 11.23 -28.68
C LYS A 458 10.80 10.98 -27.66
N ARG A 459 10.10 12.04 -27.27
CA ARG A 459 8.86 11.96 -26.49
C ARG A 459 7.79 12.85 -27.08
N TYR A 460 6.52 12.47 -26.87
CA TYR A 460 5.37 13.25 -27.28
C TYR A 460 4.88 14.16 -26.16
N ARG A 461 4.58 15.44 -26.50
CA ARG A 461 3.95 16.42 -25.59
C ARG A 461 2.50 16.66 -26.00
N ALA A 462 1.55 16.06 -25.28
CA ALA A 462 0.13 16.19 -25.58
C ALA A 462 -0.36 17.66 -25.60
N LYS A 463 0.12 18.51 -24.66
CA LYS A 463 -0.27 19.93 -24.59
C LYS A 463 0.14 20.76 -25.81
N LYS A 464 1.26 20.41 -26.49
CA LYS A 464 1.79 21.11 -27.62
C LYS A 464 1.56 20.36 -28.94
N ASN A 465 1.07 19.14 -28.87
CA ASN A 465 0.87 18.22 -29.99
C ASN A 465 2.15 18.07 -30.86
N ASP A 466 3.31 17.95 -30.22
CA ASP A 466 4.61 17.84 -30.87
C ASP A 466 5.52 16.77 -30.25
N PHE A 467 6.58 16.44 -30.99
CA PHE A 467 7.65 15.58 -30.47
C PHE A 467 8.88 16.42 -30.15
N TYR A 468 9.55 16.06 -29.06
CA TYR A 468 10.82 16.66 -28.69
C TYR A 468 11.88 15.57 -28.46
N LYS A 469 13.16 15.96 -28.52
CA LYS A 469 14.28 15.08 -28.24
C LYS A 469 14.20 14.65 -26.77
N ALA A 470 14.16 13.35 -26.53
CA ALA A 470 14.17 12.81 -25.18
C ALA A 470 15.60 12.81 -24.61
N GLU A 471 15.74 13.27 -23.39
CA GLU A 471 16.99 13.20 -22.63
C GLU A 471 16.79 12.16 -21.50
N PRO A 472 17.68 11.16 -21.38
CA PRO A 472 17.63 10.20 -20.29
C PRO A 472 17.76 10.87 -18.92
N SER A 473 17.25 10.24 -17.90
CA SER A 473 17.38 10.66 -16.50
C SER A 473 18.86 10.66 -16.08
N SER A 474 19.28 11.69 -15.35
CA SER A 474 20.57 11.76 -14.63
C SER A 474 20.81 10.61 -13.66
N PHE A 475 19.75 10.06 -13.07
CA PHE A 475 19.85 8.89 -12.20
C PHE A 475 20.44 7.65 -12.88
N LEU A 476 20.37 7.57 -14.20
CA LEU A 476 20.99 6.49 -14.96
C LEU A 476 22.52 6.62 -15.09
N ASP A 477 23.05 7.81 -14.81
CA ASP A 477 24.48 8.10 -14.94
C ASP A 477 25.19 8.24 -13.58
N ILE A 478 24.54 7.80 -12.48
CA ILE A 478 25.14 7.68 -11.17
C ILE A 478 26.39 6.78 -11.26
N LYS A 479 27.48 7.21 -10.61
CA LYS A 479 28.78 6.54 -10.66
C LYS A 479 28.66 5.07 -10.25
N GLY A 480 29.18 4.18 -11.09
CA GLY A 480 29.19 2.72 -10.86
C GLY A 480 28.00 1.97 -11.46
N LEU A 481 26.92 2.65 -11.88
CA LEU A 481 25.74 1.97 -12.49
C LEU A 481 26.05 1.36 -13.87
N SER A 482 26.88 2.02 -14.68
CA SER A 482 27.29 1.50 -16.00
C SER A 482 28.03 0.17 -15.91
N GLU A 483 28.73 -0.06 -14.82
CA GLU A 483 29.45 -1.32 -14.55
C GLU A 483 28.51 -2.45 -14.13
N ARG A 484 27.27 -2.14 -13.67
CA ARG A 484 26.28 -3.07 -13.12
C ARG A 484 25.10 -3.34 -14.04
N ARG A 485 25.10 -2.74 -15.24
CA ARG A 485 24.07 -2.97 -16.26
C ARG A 485 24.68 -3.28 -17.63
N ASN A 486 23.82 -3.72 -18.53
CA ASN A 486 24.14 -3.83 -19.95
C ASN A 486 23.46 -2.67 -20.71
N ASP A 487 24.22 -1.91 -21.48
CA ASP A 487 23.66 -0.89 -22.38
C ASP A 487 23.45 -1.54 -23.76
N VAL A 488 22.20 -1.60 -24.24
CA VAL A 488 21.81 -2.27 -25.48
C VAL A 488 20.96 -1.34 -26.34
N CYS A 489 21.01 -1.53 -27.66
CA CYS A 489 20.20 -0.79 -28.60
C CYS A 489 19.29 -1.78 -29.36
N TRP A 490 17.99 -1.59 -29.24
CA TRP A 490 17.01 -2.34 -30.01
C TRP A 490 16.72 -1.59 -31.31
N LYS A 491 17.28 -2.09 -32.40
CA LYS A 491 17.15 -1.50 -33.74
C LYS A 491 15.80 -1.85 -34.38
#